data_6c500d6c3b6b1ebd8ce3c7cdc3eb7b95
#
_entry.id   6c500d6c3b6b1ebd8ce3c7cdc3eb7b95
#
_cell.length_a   1.000
_cell.length_b   1.000
_cell.length_c   1.000
_cell.angle_alpha   90.00
_cell.angle_beta   90.00
_cell.angle_gamma   90.00
#
_symmetry.space_group_name_H-M   'P 1'
#
loop_
_entity.id
_entity.type
_entity.pdbx_description
1 polymer ?
#
loop_
_entity_poly.entity_id
_entity_poly.type
_entity_poly.pdbx_seq_one_letter_code
_entity_poly.pdbx_strand_id
1 'polypeptide(L)'
;MKKLLTLLLAVLLLAGCAGNKPGTFEAGKNTFLLNGKPFIVKAAEVHYPRIPREYWEHRIEMCKALGMNTLCLYVFWNLHEETPGNYDFTGNKDIAAFCKLAQKHGMYVIVRPGPYVCAEWEMGGLPWWLLKNDSVELRTLDPYYMERV
;
A
#
# COMPACT_ATOMS: atom_id res chain seq x y z
N MET A 1 32.42 -22.11 36.18
CA MET A 1 31.01 -21.75 36.08
C MET A 1 30.78 -20.32 35.54
N LYS A 2 31.41 -19.26 36.09
CA LYS A 2 31.21 -17.87 35.60
C LYS A 2 31.57 -17.65 34.11
N LYS A 3 32.68 -18.23 33.61
CA LYS A 3 33.09 -18.11 32.20
C LYS A 3 32.14 -18.81 31.21
N LEU A 4 31.52 -19.92 31.63
CA LEU A 4 30.54 -20.65 30.80
C LEU A 4 29.23 -19.87 30.67
N LEU A 5 28.81 -19.21 31.77
CA LEU A 5 27.61 -18.38 31.81
C LEU A 5 27.74 -17.11 30.91
N THR A 6 28.95 -16.50 30.91
CA THR A 6 29.28 -15.34 30.08
C THR A 6 29.29 -15.70 28.59
N LEU A 7 29.78 -16.91 28.24
CA LEU A 7 29.77 -17.39 26.86
C LEU A 7 28.36 -17.69 26.37
N LEU A 8 27.51 -18.26 27.21
CA LEU A 8 26.11 -18.53 26.89
C LEU A 8 25.30 -17.22 26.68
N LEU A 9 25.55 -16.19 27.49
CA LEU A 9 24.94 -14.90 27.39
C LEU A 9 25.36 -14.16 26.09
N ALA A 10 26.63 -14.27 25.70
CA ALA A 10 27.16 -13.71 24.46
C ALA A 10 26.58 -14.37 23.22
N VAL A 11 26.35 -15.68 23.22
CA VAL A 11 25.70 -16.42 22.12
C VAL A 11 24.23 -16.05 21.99
N LEU A 12 23.50 -15.82 23.10
CA LEU A 12 22.13 -15.35 23.11
C LEU A 12 21.97 -13.91 22.56
N LEU A 13 22.94 -13.04 22.81
CA LEU A 13 22.97 -11.68 22.30
C LEU A 13 23.26 -11.61 20.79
N LEU A 14 24.02 -12.55 20.23
CA LEU A 14 24.30 -12.64 18.79
C LEU A 14 23.15 -13.23 17.99
N ALA A 15 22.29 -14.04 18.61
CA ALA A 15 21.09 -14.59 17.94
C ALA A 15 19.97 -13.54 17.74
N GLY A 16 20.02 -12.40 18.44
CA GLY A 16 19.00 -11.35 18.37
C GLY A 16 19.11 -10.37 17.19
N CYS A 17 20.20 -10.42 16.41
CA CYS A 17 20.47 -9.52 15.29
C CYS A 17 20.28 -10.14 13.90
N ALA A 18 19.52 -11.22 13.77
CA ALA A 18 19.04 -11.65 12.46
C ALA A 18 17.94 -10.67 11.99
N GLY A 19 18.36 -9.49 11.55
CA GLY A 19 17.46 -8.56 10.85
C GLY A 19 16.74 -9.33 9.74
N ASN A 20 15.43 -9.30 9.72
CA ASN A 20 14.63 -9.88 8.64
C ASN A 20 15.16 -9.31 7.32
N LYS A 21 15.85 -10.15 6.54
CA LYS A 21 16.22 -9.76 5.17
C LYS A 21 14.92 -9.43 4.44
N PRO A 22 14.86 -8.31 3.71
CA PRO A 22 13.68 -8.01 2.91
C PRO A 22 13.38 -9.18 1.99
N GLY A 23 12.11 -9.58 1.93
CA GLY A 23 11.67 -10.64 1.03
C GLY A 23 11.88 -10.24 -0.43
N THR A 24 12.10 -11.21 -1.31
CA THR A 24 12.16 -10.97 -2.76
C THR A 24 10.82 -11.26 -3.41
N PHE A 25 10.45 -10.42 -4.38
CA PHE A 25 9.29 -10.63 -5.24
C PHE A 25 9.74 -10.45 -6.70
N GLU A 26 9.59 -11.49 -7.50
CA GLU A 26 10.17 -11.56 -8.84
C GLU A 26 9.16 -12.11 -9.85
N ALA A 27 9.31 -11.71 -11.11
CA ALA A 27 8.60 -12.35 -12.23
C ALA A 27 9.31 -13.64 -12.64
N GLY A 28 8.68 -14.78 -12.42
CA GLY A 28 9.15 -16.06 -12.93
C GLY A 28 8.64 -16.33 -14.35
N LYS A 29 8.99 -17.50 -14.92
CA LYS A 29 8.62 -17.84 -16.31
C LYS A 29 7.09 -17.87 -16.53
N ASN A 30 6.33 -18.44 -15.59
CA ASN A 30 4.87 -18.61 -15.71
C ASN A 30 4.12 -18.22 -14.43
N THR A 31 4.79 -17.62 -13.45
CA THR A 31 4.22 -17.24 -12.16
C THR A 31 5.08 -16.18 -11.50
N PHE A 32 4.55 -15.49 -10.50
CA PHE A 32 5.38 -14.71 -9.58
C PHE A 32 6.12 -15.63 -8.60
N LEU A 33 7.28 -15.17 -8.15
CA LEU A 33 8.07 -15.84 -7.13
C LEU A 33 8.17 -14.95 -5.92
N LEU A 34 7.77 -15.47 -4.77
CA LEU A 34 7.95 -14.82 -3.46
C LEU A 34 9.01 -15.61 -2.69
N ASN A 35 10.13 -14.98 -2.39
CA ASN A 35 11.29 -15.65 -1.77
C ASN A 35 11.72 -16.92 -2.55
N GLY A 36 11.72 -16.85 -3.87
CA GLY A 36 12.08 -17.95 -4.76
C GLY A 36 11.02 -19.06 -4.91
N LYS A 37 9.85 -18.92 -4.27
CA LYS A 37 8.76 -19.93 -4.36
C LYS A 37 7.61 -19.41 -5.21
N PRO A 38 6.94 -20.27 -6.00
CA PRO A 38 5.76 -19.87 -6.76
C PRO A 38 4.71 -19.21 -5.88
N PHE A 39 4.22 -18.06 -6.32
CA PHE A 39 3.23 -17.26 -5.61
C PHE A 39 2.10 -16.82 -6.53
N ILE A 40 0.87 -17.24 -6.23
CA ILE A 40 -0.32 -16.83 -6.96
C ILE A 40 -0.96 -15.67 -6.20
N VAL A 41 -1.00 -14.49 -6.84
CA VAL A 41 -1.69 -13.32 -6.30
C VAL A 41 -3.20 -13.54 -6.42
N LYS A 42 -3.88 -13.53 -5.27
CA LYS A 42 -5.35 -13.52 -5.16
C LYS A 42 -5.74 -12.23 -4.48
N ALA A 43 -6.02 -11.20 -5.26
CA ALA A 43 -6.25 -9.86 -4.76
C ALA A 43 -7.73 -9.51 -4.67
N ALA A 44 -8.10 -8.85 -3.57
CA ALA A 44 -9.35 -8.11 -3.45
C ALA A 44 -9.05 -6.62 -3.59
N GLU A 45 -9.84 -5.93 -4.41
CA GLU A 45 -9.77 -4.47 -4.52
C GLU A 45 -10.55 -3.84 -3.36
N VAL A 46 -9.90 -2.96 -2.60
CA VAL A 46 -10.45 -2.34 -1.40
C VAL A 46 -10.17 -0.85 -1.41
N HIS A 47 -11.23 -0.06 -1.39
CA HIS A 47 -11.15 1.40 -1.30
C HIS A 47 -11.18 1.81 0.18
N TYR A 48 -10.01 1.82 0.83
CA TYR A 48 -9.90 2.11 2.27
C TYR A 48 -10.60 3.41 2.71
N PRO A 49 -10.62 4.51 1.92
CA PRO A 49 -11.28 5.74 2.37
C PRO A 49 -12.80 5.67 2.38
N ARG A 50 -13.40 4.72 1.64
CA ARG A 50 -14.85 4.48 1.63
C ARG A 50 -15.33 3.64 2.81
N ILE A 51 -14.40 3.12 3.60
CA ILE A 51 -14.68 2.27 4.75
C ILE A 51 -14.34 3.07 6.01
N PRO A 52 -15.27 3.27 6.94
CA PRO A 52 -14.93 3.86 8.23
C PRO A 52 -13.76 3.11 8.89
N ARG A 53 -12.82 3.84 9.47
CA ARG A 53 -11.55 3.29 9.98
C ARG A 53 -11.74 2.13 10.95
N GLU A 54 -12.76 2.20 11.79
CA GLU A 54 -13.13 1.18 12.77
C GLU A 54 -13.53 -0.16 12.14
N TYR A 55 -13.89 -0.18 10.85
CA TYR A 55 -14.25 -1.40 10.11
C TYR A 55 -13.13 -1.95 9.23
N TRP A 56 -11.97 -1.29 9.15
CA TRP A 56 -10.86 -1.74 8.29
C TRP A 56 -10.40 -3.16 8.62
N GLU A 57 -10.20 -3.45 9.91
CA GLU A 57 -9.76 -4.77 10.37
C GLU A 57 -10.76 -5.84 9.96
N HIS A 58 -12.05 -5.64 10.23
CA HIS A 58 -13.10 -6.55 9.83
C HIS A 58 -13.13 -6.80 8.31
N ARG A 59 -12.95 -5.78 7.48
CA ARG A 59 -12.93 -5.94 6.01
C ARG A 59 -11.73 -6.73 5.53
N ILE A 60 -10.57 -6.50 6.12
CA ILE A 60 -9.35 -7.28 5.84
C ILE A 60 -9.54 -8.76 6.20
N GLU A 61 -10.12 -9.04 7.36
CA GLU A 61 -10.45 -10.40 7.80
C GLU A 61 -11.42 -11.09 6.86
N MET A 62 -12.44 -10.39 6.37
CA MET A 62 -13.39 -10.95 5.39
C MET A 62 -12.71 -11.26 4.06
N CYS A 63 -11.85 -10.40 3.55
CA CYS A 63 -11.06 -10.69 2.36
C CYS A 63 -10.19 -11.95 2.55
N LYS A 64 -9.55 -12.06 3.70
CA LYS A 64 -8.76 -13.25 4.05
C LYS A 64 -9.61 -14.52 4.15
N ALA A 65 -10.79 -14.44 4.76
CA ALA A 65 -11.73 -15.56 4.87
C ALA A 65 -12.22 -16.04 3.49
N LEU A 66 -12.32 -15.15 2.50
CA LEU A 66 -12.61 -15.47 1.09
C LEU A 66 -11.41 -16.12 0.36
N GLY A 67 -10.28 -16.32 1.03
CA GLY A 67 -9.08 -16.92 0.45
C GLY A 67 -8.18 -15.95 -0.31
N MET A 68 -8.37 -14.64 -0.16
CA MET A 68 -7.46 -13.63 -0.70
C MET A 68 -6.17 -13.60 0.12
N ASN A 69 -5.06 -13.30 -0.54
CA ASN A 69 -3.75 -13.12 0.08
C ASN A 69 -3.19 -11.71 -0.12
N THR A 70 -3.88 -10.91 -0.92
CA THR A 70 -3.43 -9.58 -1.33
C THR A 70 -4.59 -8.61 -1.34
N LEU A 71 -4.35 -7.36 -0.98
CA LEU A 71 -5.29 -6.26 -1.12
C LEU A 71 -4.77 -5.30 -2.20
N CYS A 72 -5.63 -4.88 -3.12
CA CYS A 72 -5.31 -3.89 -4.14
C CYS A 72 -5.93 -2.56 -3.72
N LEU A 73 -5.10 -1.52 -3.55
CA LEU A 73 -5.51 -0.22 -3.04
C LEU A 73 -5.28 0.86 -4.09
N TYR A 74 -6.27 1.72 -4.30
CA TYR A 74 -6.09 2.97 -5.02
C TYR A 74 -5.68 4.10 -4.07
N VAL A 75 -4.79 4.98 -4.54
CA VAL A 75 -4.51 6.25 -3.89
C VAL A 75 -5.25 7.34 -4.66
N PHE A 76 -6.26 7.93 -4.04
CA PHE A 76 -7.11 8.94 -4.68
C PHE A 76 -6.46 10.31 -4.51
N TRP A 77 -5.87 10.84 -5.57
CA TRP A 77 -5.14 12.11 -5.51
C TRP A 77 -6.01 13.26 -4.99
N ASN A 78 -7.23 13.42 -5.53
CA ASN A 78 -8.16 14.47 -5.10
C ASN A 78 -8.59 14.37 -3.62
N LEU A 79 -8.50 13.20 -3.02
CA LEU A 79 -8.78 12.98 -1.61
C LEU A 79 -7.61 13.40 -0.72
N HIS A 80 -6.38 13.14 -1.17
CA HIS A 80 -5.18 13.41 -0.39
C HIS A 80 -4.66 14.83 -0.59
N GLU A 81 -4.93 15.47 -1.73
CA GLU A 81 -4.52 16.82 -2.07
C GLU A 81 -5.74 17.65 -2.48
N GLU A 82 -6.62 17.93 -1.54
CA GLU A 82 -7.81 18.78 -1.77
C GLU A 82 -7.44 20.24 -2.11
N THR A 83 -6.29 20.68 -1.63
CA THR A 83 -5.69 22.00 -1.94
C THR A 83 -4.26 21.78 -2.41
N PRO A 84 -3.84 22.44 -3.52
CA PRO A 84 -2.50 22.24 -4.09
C PRO A 84 -1.37 22.35 -3.07
N GLY A 85 -0.50 21.34 -3.01
CA GLY A 85 0.63 21.27 -2.11
C GLY A 85 0.30 20.84 -0.68
N ASN A 86 -0.97 20.67 -0.34
CA ASN A 86 -1.43 20.28 0.98
C ASN A 86 -1.91 18.83 0.99
N TYR A 87 -1.06 17.93 1.47
CA TYR A 87 -1.37 16.49 1.52
C TYR A 87 -1.90 16.08 2.90
N ASP A 88 -3.04 15.35 2.90
CA ASP A 88 -3.66 14.81 4.11
C ASP A 88 -3.71 13.26 4.05
N PHE A 89 -3.04 12.64 5.00
CA PHE A 89 -3.01 11.19 5.22
C PHE A 89 -3.49 10.82 6.62
N THR A 90 -4.48 11.54 7.16
CA THR A 90 -5.01 11.31 8.50
C THR A 90 -6.37 10.61 8.50
N GLY A 91 -6.80 10.08 9.64
CA GLY A 91 -8.12 9.45 9.79
C GLY A 91 -8.36 8.32 8.76
N ASN A 92 -9.44 8.41 8.00
CA ASN A 92 -9.77 7.47 6.92
C ASN A 92 -8.84 7.56 5.70
N LYS A 93 -8.03 8.62 5.61
CA LYS A 93 -7.06 8.83 4.53
C LYS A 93 -5.70 8.20 4.83
N ASP A 94 -5.49 7.61 6.03
CA ASP A 94 -4.21 7.04 6.48
C ASP A 94 -3.94 5.68 5.82
N ILE A 95 -3.47 5.72 4.57
CA ILE A 95 -3.08 4.52 3.81
C ILE A 95 -1.95 3.74 4.50
N ALA A 96 -1.04 4.43 5.20
CA ALA A 96 0.06 3.77 5.87
C ALA A 96 -0.44 2.90 7.04
N ALA A 97 -1.41 3.40 7.82
CA ALA A 97 -2.05 2.61 8.87
C ALA A 97 -2.83 1.43 8.27
N PHE A 98 -3.54 1.63 7.15
CA PHE A 98 -4.24 0.53 6.46
C PHE A 98 -3.27 -0.57 6.00
N CYS A 99 -2.15 -0.19 5.38
CA CYS A 99 -1.11 -1.14 4.95
C CYS A 99 -0.48 -1.91 6.14
N LYS A 100 -0.21 -1.23 7.26
CA LYS A 100 0.29 -1.87 8.49
C LYS A 100 -0.72 -2.86 9.06
N LEU A 101 -2.00 -2.52 8.99
CA LEU A 101 -3.07 -3.40 9.43
C LEU A 101 -3.18 -4.63 8.52
N ALA A 102 -3.11 -4.47 7.20
CA ALA A 102 -3.05 -5.57 6.25
C ALA A 102 -1.85 -6.49 6.52
N GLN A 103 -0.68 -5.91 6.78
CA GLN A 103 0.53 -6.67 7.15
C GLN A 103 0.34 -7.47 8.44
N LYS A 104 -0.29 -6.89 9.48
CA LYS A 104 -0.63 -7.58 10.74
C LYS A 104 -1.45 -8.84 10.49
N HIS A 105 -2.36 -8.80 9.51
CA HIS A 105 -3.19 -9.95 9.10
C HIS A 105 -2.51 -10.87 8.08
N GLY A 106 -1.23 -10.63 7.75
CA GLY A 106 -0.46 -11.45 6.79
C GLY A 106 -0.93 -11.29 5.35
N MET A 107 -1.54 -10.14 5.01
CA MET A 107 -1.94 -9.79 3.65
C MET A 107 -0.86 -8.97 2.96
N TYR A 108 -0.61 -9.26 1.68
CA TYR A 108 0.20 -8.40 0.81
C TYR A 108 -0.64 -7.23 0.30
N VAL A 109 0.03 -6.18 -0.18
CA VAL A 109 -0.64 -4.99 -0.70
C VAL A 109 -0.07 -4.62 -2.06
N ILE A 110 -0.96 -4.37 -3.02
CA ILE A 110 -0.66 -3.72 -4.30
C ILE A 110 -1.19 -2.30 -4.19
N VAL A 111 -0.30 -1.30 -4.34
CA VAL A 111 -0.67 0.11 -4.33
C VAL A 111 -0.75 0.62 -5.77
N ARG A 112 -1.85 1.28 -6.11
CA ARG A 112 -2.07 1.92 -7.41
C ARG A 112 -2.16 3.44 -7.22
N PRO A 113 -1.04 4.15 -7.41
CA PRO A 113 -0.94 5.56 -7.00
C PRO A 113 -1.65 6.56 -7.91
N GLY A 114 -2.10 6.16 -9.06
CA GLY A 114 -2.70 7.10 -10.01
C GLY A 114 -1.67 7.67 -11.00
N PRO A 115 -1.82 8.90 -11.51
CA PRO A 115 -2.72 9.99 -11.09
C PRO A 115 -4.21 9.76 -11.33
N TYR A 116 -4.61 9.10 -12.43
CA TYR A 116 -5.97 8.70 -12.73
C TYR A 116 -6.23 7.26 -12.30
N VAL A 117 -7.17 7.04 -11.41
CA VAL A 117 -7.45 5.71 -10.85
C VAL A 117 -8.78 5.12 -11.33
N CYS A 118 -9.66 5.90 -11.98
CA CYS A 118 -11.01 5.49 -12.36
C CYS A 118 -11.89 5.16 -11.14
N ALA A 119 -12.08 3.89 -10.84
CA ALA A 119 -12.60 3.34 -9.57
C ALA A 119 -14.00 3.83 -9.16
N GLU A 120 -14.84 4.27 -10.11
CA GLU A 120 -16.13 4.94 -9.84
C GLU A 120 -15.95 6.04 -8.77
N TRP A 121 -14.84 6.79 -8.89
CA TRP A 121 -14.50 7.90 -8.04
C TRP A 121 -14.60 9.21 -8.80
N GLU A 122 -14.97 10.29 -8.11
CA GLU A 122 -15.12 11.61 -8.71
C GLU A 122 -13.88 11.99 -9.55
N MET A 123 -14.08 12.43 -10.79
CA MET A 123 -13.05 12.75 -11.78
C MET A 123 -11.96 11.66 -11.94
N GLY A 124 -12.27 10.40 -11.57
CA GLY A 124 -11.29 9.32 -11.58
C GLY A 124 -10.12 9.55 -10.64
N GLY A 125 -10.31 10.35 -9.59
CA GLY A 125 -9.30 10.69 -8.59
C GLY A 125 -8.46 11.93 -8.90
N LEU A 126 -8.69 12.60 -10.03
CA LEU A 126 -7.98 13.84 -10.35
C LEU A 126 -8.53 15.01 -9.52
N PRO A 127 -7.67 15.88 -8.97
CA PRO A 127 -8.11 17.05 -8.20
C PRO A 127 -8.83 18.09 -9.06
N TRP A 128 -9.91 18.63 -8.53
CA TRP A 128 -10.73 19.68 -9.17
C TRP A 128 -9.94 20.95 -9.51
N TRP A 129 -8.94 21.29 -8.72
CA TRP A 129 -8.13 22.50 -8.90
C TRP A 129 -7.26 22.48 -10.17
N LEU A 130 -7.04 21.31 -10.79
CA LEU A 130 -6.41 21.23 -12.11
C LEU A 130 -7.22 21.99 -13.16
N LEU A 131 -8.57 21.96 -13.04
CA LEU A 131 -9.48 22.63 -13.96
C LEU A 131 -9.53 24.15 -13.81
N LYS A 132 -8.79 24.74 -12.85
CA LYS A 132 -8.60 26.20 -12.80
C LYS A 132 -7.76 26.73 -13.95
N ASN A 133 -7.00 25.89 -14.60
CA ASN A 133 -6.35 26.20 -15.86
C ASN A 133 -7.29 25.78 -17.00
N ASP A 134 -7.94 26.73 -17.64
CA ASP A 134 -8.94 26.49 -18.69
C ASP A 134 -8.38 25.78 -19.93
N SER A 135 -7.04 25.79 -20.10
CA SER A 135 -6.35 25.16 -21.23
C SER A 135 -5.77 23.77 -20.89
N VAL A 136 -5.93 23.27 -19.68
CA VAL A 136 -5.35 21.99 -19.28
C VAL A 136 -5.95 20.82 -20.04
N GLU A 137 -5.10 19.98 -20.60
CA GLU A 137 -5.49 18.70 -21.20
C GLU A 137 -5.13 17.55 -20.25
N LEU A 138 -6.12 17.10 -19.48
CA LEU A 138 -5.95 16.02 -18.50
C LEU A 138 -5.61 14.69 -19.19
N ARG A 139 -4.77 13.86 -18.54
CA ARG A 139 -4.36 12.53 -19.02
C ARG A 139 -3.59 12.58 -20.35
N THR A 140 -2.91 13.66 -20.62
CA THR A 140 -2.04 13.86 -21.77
C THR A 140 -0.64 14.26 -21.33
N LEU A 141 0.21 14.62 -22.27
CA LEU A 141 1.53 15.21 -22.01
C LEU A 141 1.47 16.75 -21.89
N ASP A 142 0.32 17.32 -21.54
CA ASP A 142 0.16 18.73 -21.25
C ASP A 142 1.19 19.19 -20.20
N PRO A 143 1.98 20.25 -20.45
CA PRO A 143 3.05 20.65 -19.57
C PRO A 143 2.60 21.00 -18.15
N TYR A 144 1.46 21.68 -18.02
CA TYR A 144 0.90 22.01 -16.69
C TYR A 144 0.46 20.74 -15.95
N TYR A 145 -0.25 19.83 -16.64
CA TYR A 145 -0.66 18.57 -16.05
C TYR A 145 0.55 17.73 -15.59
N MET A 146 1.56 17.60 -16.46
CA MET A 146 2.78 16.82 -16.16
C MET A 146 3.64 17.42 -15.04
N GLU A 147 3.59 18.74 -14.85
CA GLU A 147 4.28 19.39 -13.72
C GLU A 147 3.64 19.04 -12.37
N ARG A 148 2.32 18.73 -12.38
CA ARG A 148 1.56 18.44 -11.16
C ARG A 148 1.53 16.96 -10.78
N VAL A 149 1.72 16.09 -11.75
CA VAL A 149 1.77 14.63 -11.58
C VAL A 149 3.17 14.19 -11.14
#